data_71046277f1ccd94ce68fbbf4a34b237f
#
_entry.id   71046277f1ccd94ce68fbbf4a34b237f
#
_cell.length_a   1.000
_cell.length_b   1.000
_cell.length_c   1.000
_cell.angle_alpha   90.00
_cell.angle_beta   90.00
_cell.angle_gamma   90.00
#
_symmetry.space_group_name_H-M   'P 1'
#
loop_
_entity.id
_entity.type
_entity.pdbx_description
1 polymer ?
#
loop_
_entity_poly.entity_id
_entity_poly.type
_entity_poly.pdbx_seq_one_letter_code
_entity_poly.pdbx_strand_id
1 'polypeptide(L)'
;MITIYSEKHRLRNAKTELFGGQLVSPFENPSRADIVLERVQSENLGDVIAPREFGMEPVLALHDAGFVEFLRMAWDEWSKTGYEGEAIPTCWPARRMSQRIPNFIEGKVGYYSLSSETSINKGTWEAAVASKDVVLAGAELLLSGNENGVFSLCRPPGHHAAFDMFGGYCFLNNAAIAAQWFRDNGIDRVSILDVDFHHGNGTQDIFYEREDVLYLSLHGDPRDAFPHFSGYPEETGQNAGEGATFNWPMPPGTQFKKWCDCLKESLAKIDQFGAGVIVVSLGVDTFEKDPISFFKLKSEDFLSIGKLIAELQRPTLFVMEGGYDINELGINVVNVLQAFDG
;
A
#
# COMPACT_ATOMS: atom_id res chain seq x y z
N MET A 1 -6.85 -12.68 15.88
CA MET A 1 -6.16 -12.48 14.55
C MET A 1 -4.65 -12.44 14.75
N ILE A 2 -3.87 -13.14 13.90
CA ILE A 2 -2.40 -13.10 13.98
C ILE A 2 -1.88 -11.87 13.22
N THR A 3 -0.85 -11.22 13.82
CA THR A 3 -0.14 -10.08 13.21
C THR A 3 1.28 -10.49 12.82
N ILE A 4 1.67 -10.24 11.57
CA ILE A 4 3.05 -10.42 11.10
C ILE A 4 3.78 -9.08 11.19
N TYR A 5 4.94 -9.07 11.85
CA TYR A 5 5.70 -7.84 12.08
C TYR A 5 7.21 -8.07 12.01
N SER A 6 7.94 -7.07 11.53
CA SER A 6 9.41 -7.08 11.48
C SER A 6 10.01 -5.76 11.97
N GLU A 7 10.92 -5.83 12.94
CA GLU A 7 11.69 -4.67 13.42
C GLU A 7 12.55 -4.01 12.32
N LYS A 8 12.83 -4.73 11.22
CA LYS A 8 13.62 -4.21 10.09
C LYS A 8 12.96 -3.01 9.40
N HIS A 9 11.66 -2.75 9.61
CA HIS A 9 10.98 -1.55 9.11
C HIS A 9 11.66 -0.25 9.58
N ARG A 10 12.30 -0.26 10.76
CA ARG A 10 13.01 0.88 11.36
C ARG A 10 14.27 1.28 10.59
N LEU A 11 14.78 0.40 9.71
CA LEU A 11 15.94 0.69 8.87
C LEU A 11 15.64 1.85 7.89
N ARG A 12 14.37 1.98 7.43
CA ARG A 12 13.93 3.18 6.74
C ARG A 12 13.51 4.23 7.77
N ASN A 13 14.29 5.30 7.85
CA ASN A 13 14.03 6.41 8.76
C ASN A 13 14.43 7.72 8.08
N ALA A 14 13.61 8.12 7.10
CA ALA A 14 13.77 9.39 6.38
C ALA A 14 13.76 10.57 7.35
N LYS A 15 14.53 11.61 7.02
CA LYS A 15 14.67 12.82 7.84
C LYS A 15 13.93 13.99 7.25
N THR A 16 13.70 13.96 5.94
CA THR A 16 13.09 15.05 5.21
C THR A 16 12.06 14.55 4.22
N GLU A 17 11.02 15.33 4.05
CA GLU A 17 9.97 15.17 3.05
C GLU A 17 9.68 16.51 2.41
N LEU A 18 9.50 16.55 1.08
CA LEU A 18 9.07 17.75 0.38
C LEU A 18 7.53 17.84 0.41
N PHE A 19 7.01 18.76 1.21
CA PHE A 19 5.57 18.98 1.32
C PHE A 19 5.24 20.47 1.25
N GLY A 20 4.27 20.85 0.41
CA GLY A 20 3.87 22.26 0.27
C GLY A 20 5.01 23.21 -0.15
N GLY A 21 6.04 22.71 -0.84
CA GLY A 21 7.22 23.48 -1.24
C GLY A 21 8.26 23.67 -0.13
N GLN A 22 8.12 22.97 0.99
CA GLN A 22 9.04 23.02 2.12
C GLN A 22 9.56 21.63 2.47
N LEU A 23 10.79 21.55 3.00
CA LEU A 23 11.30 20.33 3.62
C LEU A 23 10.77 20.27 5.05
N VAL A 24 9.98 19.22 5.32
CA VAL A 24 9.37 18.97 6.64
C VAL A 24 9.83 17.63 7.21
N SER A 25 9.50 17.35 8.47
CA SER A 25 9.64 15.99 9.01
C SER A 25 8.65 15.05 8.34
N PRO A 26 9.06 13.85 7.92
CA PRO A 26 8.20 12.92 7.21
C PRO A 26 6.96 12.51 8.00
N PHE A 27 5.79 12.53 7.35
CA PHE A 27 4.56 11.96 7.90
C PHE A 27 4.72 10.43 8.03
N GLU A 28 5.29 9.79 7.01
CA GLU A 28 5.61 8.36 7.02
C GLU A 28 6.95 8.11 7.74
N ASN A 29 6.88 7.67 8.98
CA ASN A 29 8.03 7.44 9.84
C ASN A 29 7.88 6.17 10.70
N PRO A 30 8.96 5.64 11.34
CA PRO A 30 8.92 4.37 12.08
C PRO A 30 7.88 4.32 13.20
N SER A 31 7.55 5.43 13.84
CA SER A 31 6.60 5.42 14.97
C SER A 31 5.19 4.98 14.55
N ARG A 32 4.82 5.07 13.27
CA ARG A 32 3.53 4.59 12.77
C ARG A 32 3.34 3.09 13.04
N ALA A 33 4.32 2.28 12.66
CA ALA A 33 4.26 0.83 12.91
C ALA A 33 4.33 0.51 14.41
N ASP A 34 5.08 1.30 15.18
CA ASP A 34 5.19 1.13 16.63
C ASP A 34 3.85 1.38 17.33
N ILE A 35 3.15 2.46 16.97
CA ILE A 35 1.83 2.83 17.51
C ILE A 35 0.80 1.74 17.20
N VAL A 36 0.79 1.22 15.96
CA VAL A 36 -0.11 0.14 15.58
C VAL A 36 0.20 -1.14 16.34
N LEU A 37 1.48 -1.51 16.44
CA LEU A 37 1.92 -2.70 17.18
C LEU A 37 1.54 -2.62 18.66
N GLU A 38 1.80 -1.49 19.31
CA GLU A 38 1.44 -1.25 20.71
C GLU A 38 -0.07 -1.42 20.92
N ARG A 39 -0.88 -0.89 19.99
CA ARG A 39 -2.33 -1.02 20.07
C ARG A 39 -2.80 -2.46 19.87
N VAL A 40 -2.27 -3.19 18.89
CA VAL A 40 -2.53 -4.62 18.67
C VAL A 40 -2.26 -5.44 19.95
N GLN A 41 -1.13 -5.16 20.60
CA GLN A 41 -0.73 -5.85 21.83
C GLN A 41 -1.60 -5.47 23.02
N SER A 42 -1.91 -4.19 23.22
CA SER A 42 -2.71 -3.70 24.36
C SER A 42 -4.15 -4.19 24.31
N GLU A 43 -4.71 -4.37 23.10
CA GLU A 43 -6.07 -4.90 22.91
C GLU A 43 -6.11 -6.44 22.84
N ASN A 44 -4.96 -7.12 22.98
CA ASN A 44 -4.84 -8.58 22.90
C ASN A 44 -5.48 -9.15 21.62
N LEU A 45 -5.23 -8.52 20.47
CA LEU A 45 -5.85 -8.93 19.20
C LEU A 45 -5.41 -10.32 18.73
N GLY A 46 -4.30 -10.83 19.25
CA GLY A 46 -3.72 -12.15 18.98
C GLY A 46 -2.20 -12.12 18.98
N ASP A 47 -1.59 -13.21 18.51
CA ASP A 47 -0.15 -13.35 18.49
C ASP A 47 0.51 -12.43 17.47
N VAL A 48 1.68 -11.89 17.85
CA VAL A 48 2.57 -11.15 16.94
C VAL A 48 3.76 -12.05 16.62
N ILE A 49 3.95 -12.38 15.35
CA ILE A 49 5.02 -13.27 14.90
C ILE A 49 5.93 -12.60 13.86
N ALA A 50 7.21 -12.97 13.87
CA ALA A 50 8.16 -12.50 12.88
C ALA A 50 8.03 -13.28 11.56
N PRO A 51 8.22 -12.65 10.39
CA PRO A 51 8.26 -13.35 9.12
C PRO A 51 9.54 -14.20 8.98
N ARG A 52 9.47 -15.25 8.19
CA ARG A 52 10.67 -15.84 7.58
C ARG A 52 11.14 -15.01 6.40
N GLU A 53 12.35 -15.23 5.95
CA GLU A 53 12.85 -14.63 4.72
C GLU A 53 12.34 -15.40 3.50
N PHE A 54 11.90 -14.67 2.46
CA PHE A 54 11.48 -15.19 1.17
C PHE A 54 12.45 -14.73 0.07
N GLY A 55 12.54 -15.45 -1.04
CA GLY A 55 13.26 -15.04 -2.23
C GLY A 55 12.67 -13.77 -2.86
N MET A 56 13.27 -13.35 -3.96
CA MET A 56 12.83 -12.17 -4.72
C MET A 56 11.90 -12.54 -5.89
N GLU A 57 11.66 -13.83 -6.13
CA GLU A 57 10.83 -14.30 -7.22
C GLU A 57 9.42 -13.70 -7.22
N PRO A 58 8.70 -13.58 -6.07
CA PRO A 58 7.39 -12.94 -6.04
C PRO A 58 7.43 -11.44 -6.38
N VAL A 59 8.54 -10.76 -6.07
CA VAL A 59 8.74 -9.34 -6.45
C VAL A 59 8.99 -9.22 -7.95
N LEU A 60 9.89 -10.04 -8.50
CA LEU A 60 10.27 -10.04 -9.91
C LEU A 60 9.15 -10.52 -10.84
N ALA A 61 8.12 -11.16 -10.30
CA ALA A 61 6.91 -11.51 -11.05
C ALA A 61 6.03 -10.28 -11.38
N LEU A 62 6.21 -9.16 -10.66
CA LEU A 62 5.34 -7.99 -10.72
C LEU A 62 6.08 -6.67 -10.97
N HIS A 63 7.36 -6.59 -10.62
CA HIS A 63 8.17 -5.40 -10.78
C HIS A 63 9.27 -5.63 -11.81
N ASP A 64 9.58 -4.58 -12.58
CA ASP A 64 10.70 -4.60 -13.53
C ASP A 64 12.03 -4.92 -12.84
N ALA A 65 12.80 -5.82 -13.42
CA ALA A 65 14.07 -6.26 -12.82
C ALA A 65 15.11 -5.11 -12.72
N GLY A 66 15.09 -4.17 -13.67
CA GLY A 66 15.94 -2.99 -13.66
C GLY A 66 15.54 -2.01 -12.54
N PHE A 67 14.25 -1.86 -12.29
CA PHE A 67 13.72 -1.09 -11.17
C PHE A 67 14.12 -1.71 -9.82
N VAL A 68 13.95 -3.02 -9.67
CA VAL A 68 14.33 -3.73 -8.43
C VAL A 68 15.84 -3.61 -8.17
N GLU A 69 16.66 -3.76 -9.21
CA GLU A 69 18.11 -3.56 -9.10
C GLU A 69 18.48 -2.11 -8.79
N PHE A 70 17.78 -1.13 -9.40
CA PHE A 70 17.93 0.28 -9.05
C PHE A 70 17.66 0.51 -7.56
N LEU A 71 16.52 0.04 -7.02
CA LEU A 71 16.20 0.22 -5.60
C LEU A 71 17.27 -0.38 -4.68
N ARG A 72 17.78 -1.56 -5.04
CA ARG A 72 18.84 -2.24 -4.30
C ARG A 72 20.13 -1.44 -4.23
N MET A 73 20.49 -0.74 -5.31
CA MET A 73 21.76 -0.02 -5.44
C MET A 73 21.64 1.48 -5.18
N ALA A 74 20.43 2.02 -5.14
CA ALA A 74 20.20 3.47 -5.18
C ALA A 74 20.94 4.24 -4.09
N TRP A 75 20.86 3.77 -2.84
CA TRP A 75 21.55 4.46 -1.74
C TRP A 75 23.09 4.37 -1.86
N ASP A 76 23.62 3.21 -2.25
CA ASP A 76 25.05 3.01 -2.41
C ASP A 76 25.63 3.85 -3.56
N GLU A 77 24.86 3.99 -4.66
CA GLU A 77 25.26 4.87 -5.77
C GLU A 77 25.15 6.35 -5.35
N TRP A 78 24.06 6.73 -4.65
CA TRP A 78 23.86 8.10 -4.19
C TRP A 78 24.95 8.55 -3.21
N SER A 79 25.28 7.73 -2.23
CA SER A 79 26.29 8.05 -1.22
C SER A 79 27.71 8.26 -1.80
N LYS A 80 28.01 7.69 -2.99
CA LYS A 80 29.27 7.87 -3.69
C LYS A 80 29.39 9.20 -4.44
N THR A 81 28.29 9.93 -4.62
CA THR A 81 28.31 11.24 -5.31
C THR A 81 28.89 12.35 -4.45
N GLY A 82 28.96 12.17 -3.13
CA GLY A 82 29.33 13.20 -2.17
C GLY A 82 28.16 14.11 -1.76
N TYR A 83 26.92 13.81 -2.18
CA TYR A 83 25.73 14.49 -1.68
C TYR A 83 25.47 14.11 -0.23
N GLU A 84 25.15 15.11 0.61
CA GLU A 84 24.93 14.92 2.05
C GLU A 84 23.48 14.58 2.41
N GLY A 85 22.52 14.93 1.52
CA GLY A 85 21.10 14.71 1.73
C GLY A 85 20.62 13.35 1.26
N GLU A 86 19.34 13.08 1.54
CA GLU A 86 18.65 11.90 1.03
C GLU A 86 18.43 12.01 -0.49
N ALA A 87 18.29 10.87 -1.16
CA ALA A 87 18.03 10.85 -2.59
C ALA A 87 16.57 11.22 -2.86
N ILE A 88 16.33 12.49 -3.16
CA ILE A 88 15.02 13.05 -3.52
C ILE A 88 15.00 13.29 -5.03
N PRO A 89 13.97 12.83 -5.76
CA PRO A 89 13.86 13.12 -7.20
C PRO A 89 13.70 14.62 -7.44
N THR A 90 14.47 15.13 -8.39
CA THR A 90 14.44 16.57 -8.76
C THR A 90 14.13 16.80 -10.22
N CYS A 91 14.20 15.76 -11.06
CA CYS A 91 13.96 15.84 -12.49
C CYS A 91 13.40 14.52 -13.02
N TRP A 92 12.31 14.60 -13.78
CA TRP A 92 11.65 13.45 -14.39
C TRP A 92 11.69 13.52 -15.90
N PRO A 93 11.56 12.37 -16.61
CA PRO A 93 11.35 12.40 -18.06
C PRO A 93 9.96 12.99 -18.36
N ALA A 94 9.92 14.28 -18.72
CA ALA A 94 8.70 14.99 -19.06
C ALA A 94 8.12 14.49 -20.39
N ARG A 95 6.83 14.80 -20.66
CA ARG A 95 6.01 14.26 -21.78
C ARG A 95 6.67 14.22 -23.17
N ARG A 96 7.64 15.07 -23.45
CA ARG A 96 8.30 15.16 -24.76
C ARG A 96 9.78 14.78 -24.70
N MET A 97 10.23 14.29 -23.56
CA MET A 97 11.60 13.77 -23.39
C MET A 97 11.64 12.29 -23.73
N SER A 98 12.84 11.83 -24.09
CA SER A 98 13.10 10.40 -24.29
C SER A 98 13.00 9.67 -22.94
N GLN A 99 12.31 8.52 -22.92
CA GLN A 99 12.19 7.64 -21.76
C GLN A 99 13.43 6.71 -21.67
N ARG A 100 14.64 7.31 -21.64
CA ARG A 100 15.90 6.58 -21.52
C ARG A 100 16.38 6.59 -20.07
N ILE A 101 16.78 5.43 -19.58
CA ILE A 101 17.38 5.30 -18.25
C ILE A 101 18.74 6.01 -18.25
N PRO A 102 18.97 7.01 -17.38
CA PRO A 102 20.25 7.68 -17.26
C PRO A 102 21.31 6.79 -16.61
N ASN A 103 22.60 7.13 -16.82
CA ASN A 103 23.69 6.46 -16.11
C ASN A 103 23.92 7.04 -14.70
N PHE A 104 23.73 8.36 -14.52
CA PHE A 104 23.98 9.02 -13.25
C PHE A 104 22.80 8.82 -12.29
N ILE A 105 23.09 8.56 -11.03
CA ILE A 105 22.11 8.17 -10.02
C ILE A 105 20.99 9.20 -9.83
N GLU A 106 21.27 10.50 -9.86
CA GLU A 106 20.24 11.55 -9.75
C GLU A 106 19.18 11.41 -10.85
N GLY A 107 19.61 11.13 -12.09
CA GLY A 107 18.68 10.88 -13.18
C GLY A 107 17.93 9.55 -13.06
N LYS A 108 18.56 8.48 -12.53
CA LYS A 108 17.88 7.21 -12.25
C LYS A 108 16.79 7.39 -11.19
N VAL A 109 17.07 8.13 -10.11
CA VAL A 109 16.11 8.45 -9.06
C VAL A 109 14.86 9.12 -9.65
N GLY A 110 15.03 10.07 -10.55
CA GLY A 110 13.90 10.71 -11.23
C GLY A 110 13.21 9.81 -12.25
N TYR A 111 13.94 8.93 -12.94
CA TYR A 111 13.37 8.00 -13.92
C TYR A 111 12.41 7.00 -13.28
N TYR A 112 12.78 6.45 -12.12
CA TYR A 112 12.03 5.41 -11.42
C TYR A 112 11.08 5.96 -10.34
N SER A 113 10.89 7.28 -10.22
CA SER A 113 10.03 7.86 -9.20
C SER A 113 8.73 8.42 -9.75
N LEU A 114 7.66 8.25 -8.97
CA LEU A 114 6.37 8.88 -9.20
C LEU A 114 6.39 10.37 -8.79
N SER A 115 7.03 10.67 -7.66
CA SER A 115 6.87 11.96 -6.98
C SER A 115 8.05 12.28 -6.04
N SER A 116 8.14 13.50 -5.54
CA SER A 116 9.31 14.03 -4.81
C SER A 116 9.27 13.87 -3.30
N GLU A 117 8.12 13.55 -2.70
CA GLU A 117 7.98 13.39 -1.25
C GLU A 117 8.65 12.13 -0.72
N THR A 118 8.90 11.16 -1.59
CA THR A 118 9.46 9.85 -1.22
C THR A 118 10.96 9.83 -1.45
N SER A 119 11.74 10.08 -0.40
CA SER A 119 13.20 9.98 -0.44
C SER A 119 13.69 8.54 -0.31
N ILE A 120 14.87 8.24 -0.91
CA ILE A 120 15.64 7.02 -0.62
C ILE A 120 16.78 7.40 0.34
N ASN A 121 16.92 6.62 1.41
CA ASN A 121 17.97 6.77 2.41
C ASN A 121 18.61 5.41 2.74
N LYS A 122 19.61 5.44 3.61
CA LYS A 122 20.23 4.22 4.11
C LYS A 122 19.16 3.32 4.79
N GLY A 123 19.10 2.07 4.38
CA GLY A 123 18.18 1.08 4.92
C GLY A 123 16.80 1.03 4.24
N THR A 124 16.55 1.88 3.24
CA THR A 124 15.27 1.85 2.49
C THR A 124 15.04 0.51 1.81
N TRP A 125 16.05 -0.03 1.13
CA TRP A 125 15.97 -1.33 0.46
C TRP A 125 15.69 -2.46 1.46
N GLU A 126 16.45 -2.51 2.55
CA GLU A 126 16.31 -3.54 3.57
C GLU A 126 14.93 -3.51 4.25
N ALA A 127 14.38 -2.32 4.48
CA ALA A 127 13.03 -2.17 5.02
C ALA A 127 11.96 -2.58 4.01
N ALA A 128 12.11 -2.25 2.72
CA ALA A 128 11.20 -2.66 1.67
C ALA A 128 11.18 -4.19 1.48
N VAL A 129 12.36 -4.83 1.50
CA VAL A 129 12.47 -6.29 1.45
C VAL A 129 11.85 -6.94 2.70
N ALA A 130 12.05 -6.36 3.88
CA ALA A 130 11.41 -6.87 5.10
C ALA A 130 9.89 -6.72 5.07
N SER A 131 9.36 -5.64 4.48
CA SER A 131 7.91 -5.46 4.28
C SER A 131 7.33 -6.52 3.34
N LYS A 132 8.06 -6.86 2.25
CA LYS A 132 7.74 -8.00 1.38
C LYS A 132 7.71 -9.32 2.17
N ASP A 133 8.66 -9.57 3.06
CA ASP A 133 8.68 -10.79 3.88
C ASP A 133 7.48 -10.83 4.84
N VAL A 134 7.08 -9.69 5.41
CA VAL A 134 5.90 -9.56 6.28
C VAL A 134 4.64 -9.94 5.53
N VAL A 135 4.41 -9.41 4.33
CA VAL A 135 3.19 -9.70 3.58
C VAL A 135 3.16 -11.14 3.07
N LEU A 136 4.28 -11.70 2.62
CA LEU A 136 4.36 -13.08 2.15
C LEU A 136 4.15 -14.10 3.29
N ALA A 137 4.68 -13.82 4.49
CA ALA A 137 4.42 -14.66 5.66
C ALA A 137 2.94 -14.62 6.06
N GLY A 138 2.30 -13.45 5.97
CA GLY A 138 0.85 -13.32 6.17
C GLY A 138 0.03 -14.12 5.15
N ALA A 139 0.41 -14.04 3.89
CA ALA A 139 -0.24 -14.79 2.82
C ALA A 139 -0.06 -16.31 2.99
N GLU A 140 1.15 -16.77 3.34
CA GLU A 140 1.43 -18.19 3.61
C GLU A 140 0.60 -18.71 4.79
N LEU A 141 0.51 -17.94 5.86
CA LEU A 141 -0.28 -18.30 7.03
C LEU A 141 -1.78 -18.38 6.70
N LEU A 142 -2.31 -17.40 6.00
CA LEU A 142 -3.71 -17.37 5.60
C LEU A 142 -4.05 -18.57 4.69
N LEU A 143 -3.16 -18.93 3.75
CA LEU A 143 -3.37 -20.07 2.87
C LEU A 143 -3.32 -21.42 3.60
N SER A 144 -2.71 -21.49 4.79
CA SER A 144 -2.73 -22.70 5.61
C SER A 144 -4.14 -23.11 6.06
N GLY A 145 -5.12 -22.19 5.96
CA GLY A 145 -6.53 -22.40 6.26
C GLY A 145 -6.88 -22.45 7.75
N ASN A 146 -5.95 -22.11 8.63
CA ASN A 146 -6.20 -22.08 10.07
C ASN A 146 -6.74 -20.73 10.55
N GLU A 147 -6.61 -19.70 9.73
CA GLU A 147 -7.00 -18.33 10.03
C GLU A 147 -7.99 -17.81 8.97
N ASN A 148 -9.01 -17.07 9.39
CA ASN A 148 -9.92 -16.36 8.49
C ASN A 148 -9.42 -14.96 8.13
N GLY A 149 -8.56 -14.39 8.98
CA GLY A 149 -7.94 -13.09 8.79
C GLY A 149 -6.52 -13.06 9.35
N VAL A 150 -5.60 -12.41 8.63
CA VAL A 150 -4.21 -12.16 9.06
C VAL A 150 -3.88 -10.70 8.80
N PHE A 151 -3.16 -10.08 9.72
CA PHE A 151 -2.68 -8.71 9.56
C PHE A 151 -1.18 -8.68 9.30
N SER A 152 -0.80 -8.14 8.16
CA SER A 152 0.58 -7.84 7.77
C SER A 152 0.89 -6.39 8.08
N LEU A 153 1.58 -6.12 9.18
CA LEU A 153 2.00 -4.77 9.59
C LEU A 153 3.21 -4.34 8.76
N CYS A 154 2.93 -4.09 7.47
CA CYS A 154 3.90 -3.66 6.49
C CYS A 154 4.34 -2.21 6.73
N ARG A 155 5.64 -1.95 6.67
CA ARG A 155 6.26 -0.64 6.56
C ARG A 155 7.67 -0.79 5.95
N PRO A 156 7.97 -0.07 4.83
CA PRO A 156 7.13 0.92 4.13
C PRO A 156 5.83 0.35 3.56
N PRO A 157 4.83 1.24 3.27
CA PRO A 157 3.62 0.85 2.55
C PRO A 157 3.91 0.46 1.11
N GLY A 158 2.90 0.05 0.32
CA GLY A 158 3.13 -0.55 -0.97
C GLY A 158 2.27 -0.08 -2.14
N HIS A 159 1.03 0.36 -1.95
CA HIS A 159 0.03 0.47 -2.99
C HIS A 159 0.33 1.50 -4.11
N HIS A 160 1.23 2.46 -3.87
CA HIS A 160 1.69 3.40 -4.91
C HIS A 160 2.86 2.89 -5.76
N ALA A 161 3.57 1.83 -5.32
CA ALA A 161 4.66 1.26 -6.10
C ALA A 161 4.10 0.54 -7.33
N ALA A 162 4.40 1.07 -8.52
CA ALA A 162 3.98 0.55 -9.81
C ALA A 162 4.96 -0.52 -10.34
N PHE A 163 4.74 -0.99 -11.57
CA PHE A 163 5.61 -1.99 -12.20
C PHE A 163 7.09 -1.57 -12.15
N ASP A 164 7.39 -0.29 -12.42
CA ASP A 164 8.75 0.25 -12.51
C ASP A 164 8.94 1.62 -11.84
N MET A 165 8.05 1.99 -10.89
CA MET A 165 8.14 3.29 -10.20
C MET A 165 7.86 3.17 -8.72
N PHE A 166 8.66 3.89 -7.90
CA PHE A 166 8.43 4.12 -6.46
C PHE A 166 7.86 5.52 -6.23
N GLY A 167 7.15 5.72 -5.13
CA GLY A 167 6.59 7.02 -4.72
C GLY A 167 5.45 6.85 -3.75
N GLY A 168 4.85 7.95 -3.25
CA GLY A 168 3.80 7.86 -2.24
C GLY A 168 4.23 7.06 -1.01
N TYR A 169 5.50 7.17 -0.60
CA TYR A 169 6.15 6.40 0.46
C TYR A 169 6.38 4.91 0.16
N CYS A 170 5.98 4.41 -1.01
CA CYS A 170 6.00 3.00 -1.42
C CYS A 170 7.19 2.68 -2.32
N PHE A 171 7.80 1.50 -2.14
CA PHE A 171 8.95 1.02 -2.92
C PHE A 171 8.69 -0.32 -3.62
N LEU A 172 8.10 -1.29 -2.93
CA LEU A 172 7.60 -2.55 -3.46
C LEU A 172 6.12 -2.65 -3.13
N ASN A 173 5.31 -3.15 -4.04
CA ASN A 173 3.87 -3.22 -3.84
C ASN A 173 3.47 -4.45 -3.02
N ASN A 174 3.35 -4.28 -1.71
CA ASN A 174 3.09 -5.37 -0.77
C ASN A 174 1.79 -6.11 -1.09
N ALA A 175 0.69 -5.38 -1.33
CA ALA A 175 -0.61 -5.97 -1.64
C ALA A 175 -0.60 -6.74 -2.97
N ALA A 176 0.05 -6.18 -4.00
CA ALA A 176 0.20 -6.86 -5.29
C ALA A 176 1.06 -8.13 -5.18
N ILE A 177 2.17 -8.07 -4.41
CA ILE A 177 3.03 -9.23 -4.16
C ILE A 177 2.24 -10.36 -3.48
N ALA A 178 1.41 -10.05 -2.49
CA ALA A 178 0.54 -11.03 -1.86
C ALA A 178 -0.49 -11.62 -2.84
N ALA A 179 -1.13 -10.77 -3.64
CA ALA A 179 -2.12 -11.21 -4.63
C ALA A 179 -1.50 -12.15 -5.67
N GLN A 180 -0.33 -11.82 -6.20
CA GLN A 180 0.40 -12.69 -7.11
C GLN A 180 0.79 -14.01 -6.43
N TRP A 181 1.29 -13.94 -5.20
CA TRP A 181 1.67 -15.14 -4.45
C TRP A 181 0.47 -16.09 -4.25
N PHE A 182 -0.72 -15.57 -3.94
CA PHE A 182 -1.94 -16.38 -3.87
C PHE A 182 -2.26 -17.03 -5.21
N ARG A 183 -2.11 -16.30 -6.33
CA ARG A 183 -2.30 -16.85 -7.68
C ARG A 183 -1.33 -18.00 -7.97
N ASP A 184 -0.06 -17.82 -7.66
CA ASP A 184 1.00 -18.82 -7.85
C ASP A 184 0.80 -20.07 -6.98
N ASN A 185 0.04 -19.94 -5.88
CA ASN A 185 -0.27 -21.03 -4.96
C ASN A 185 -1.71 -21.58 -5.12
N GLY A 186 -2.32 -21.40 -6.27
CA GLY A 186 -3.54 -22.12 -6.67
C GLY A 186 -4.86 -21.43 -6.33
N ILE A 187 -4.85 -20.15 -5.95
CA ILE A 187 -6.08 -19.35 -5.84
C ILE A 187 -6.43 -18.77 -7.21
N ASP A 188 -7.52 -19.21 -7.81
CA ASP A 188 -7.91 -18.83 -9.18
C ASP A 188 -8.27 -17.36 -9.37
N ARG A 189 -8.82 -16.71 -8.34
CA ARG A 189 -9.25 -15.32 -8.36
C ARG A 189 -8.94 -14.64 -7.04
N VAL A 190 -8.30 -13.47 -7.10
CA VAL A 190 -7.95 -12.65 -5.94
C VAL A 190 -8.60 -11.28 -6.10
N SER A 191 -9.17 -10.72 -5.02
CA SER A 191 -9.58 -9.32 -5.01
C SER A 191 -8.65 -8.51 -4.13
N ILE A 192 -8.26 -7.31 -4.60
CA ILE A 192 -7.58 -6.31 -3.80
C ILE A 192 -8.58 -5.18 -3.56
N LEU A 193 -8.95 -4.99 -2.29
CA LEU A 193 -9.82 -3.91 -1.82
C LEU A 193 -8.92 -2.85 -1.16
N ASP A 194 -8.79 -1.71 -1.81
CA ASP A 194 -7.99 -0.59 -1.33
C ASP A 194 -8.91 0.44 -0.65
N VAL A 195 -8.76 0.58 0.66
CA VAL A 195 -9.55 1.48 1.51
C VAL A 195 -8.73 2.68 2.01
N ASP A 196 -7.48 2.80 1.54
CA ASP A 196 -6.66 3.98 1.75
C ASP A 196 -7.32 5.23 1.15
N PHE A 197 -7.04 6.40 1.73
CA PHE A 197 -7.53 7.66 1.18
C PHE A 197 -6.96 7.95 -0.20
N HIS A 198 -5.71 7.58 -0.45
CA HIS A 198 -5.04 7.80 -1.72
C HIS A 198 -5.33 6.65 -2.70
N HIS A 199 -5.48 6.98 -3.97
CA HIS A 199 -5.61 5.95 -4.99
C HIS A 199 -4.34 5.10 -5.08
N GLY A 200 -4.46 3.78 -4.99
CA GLY A 200 -3.35 2.83 -5.16
C GLY A 200 -2.96 2.65 -6.62
N ASN A 201 -2.43 3.72 -7.21
CA ASN A 201 -2.06 3.78 -8.64
C ASN A 201 -1.09 2.68 -9.06
N GLY A 202 -0.20 2.25 -8.16
CA GLY A 202 0.74 1.17 -8.44
C GLY A 202 0.05 -0.19 -8.52
N THR A 203 -0.90 -0.45 -7.65
CA THR A 203 -1.70 -1.68 -7.70
C THR A 203 -2.56 -1.73 -8.96
N GLN A 204 -3.20 -0.60 -9.32
CA GLN A 204 -3.94 -0.49 -10.57
C GLN A 204 -3.04 -0.74 -11.79
N ASP A 205 -1.86 -0.12 -11.86
CA ASP A 205 -0.91 -0.28 -12.96
C ASP A 205 -0.51 -1.74 -13.17
N ILE A 206 -0.14 -2.45 -12.10
CA ILE A 206 0.31 -3.84 -12.13
C ILE A 206 -0.77 -4.79 -12.66
N PHE A 207 -2.04 -4.56 -12.30
CA PHE A 207 -3.13 -5.48 -12.64
C PHE A 207 -4.05 -4.97 -13.75
N TYR A 208 -3.74 -3.86 -14.40
CA TYR A 208 -4.64 -3.17 -15.34
C TYR A 208 -5.03 -4.00 -16.56
N GLU A 209 -4.20 -4.96 -16.97
CA GLU A 209 -4.45 -5.87 -18.09
C GLU A 209 -4.79 -7.31 -17.65
N ARG A 210 -5.14 -7.52 -16.36
CA ARG A 210 -5.36 -8.85 -15.78
C ARG A 210 -6.80 -9.06 -15.33
N GLU A 211 -7.41 -10.17 -15.77
CA GLU A 211 -8.78 -10.58 -15.40
C GLU A 211 -8.86 -11.47 -14.15
N ASP A 212 -7.74 -11.94 -13.65
CA ASP A 212 -7.64 -12.87 -12.51
C ASP A 212 -7.46 -12.18 -11.16
N VAL A 213 -7.20 -10.85 -11.19
CA VAL A 213 -7.14 -9.99 -10.01
C VAL A 213 -8.11 -8.82 -10.17
N LEU A 214 -9.11 -8.76 -9.29
CA LEU A 214 -10.06 -7.65 -9.23
C LEU A 214 -9.51 -6.56 -8.31
N TYR A 215 -9.28 -5.35 -8.83
CA TYR A 215 -8.85 -4.19 -8.08
C TYR A 215 -9.99 -3.20 -7.86
N LEU A 216 -10.19 -2.79 -6.59
CA LEU A 216 -11.24 -1.86 -6.19
C LEU A 216 -10.65 -0.83 -5.23
N SER A 217 -10.81 0.47 -5.53
CA SER A 217 -10.24 1.54 -4.73
C SER A 217 -11.26 2.63 -4.37
N LEU A 218 -11.31 2.97 -3.06
CA LEU A 218 -12.19 3.99 -2.49
C LEU A 218 -11.34 5.18 -2.01
N HIS A 219 -11.21 6.23 -2.82
CA HIS A 219 -10.18 7.24 -2.58
C HIS A 219 -10.67 8.67 -2.79
N GLY A 220 -9.85 9.64 -2.40
CA GLY A 220 -10.05 11.05 -2.69
C GLY A 220 -10.01 11.33 -4.18
N ASP A 221 -10.92 12.18 -4.67
CA ASP A 221 -10.99 12.54 -6.09
C ASP A 221 -9.60 13.01 -6.60
N PRO A 222 -9.01 12.38 -7.64
CA PRO A 222 -7.68 12.72 -8.14
C PRO A 222 -7.56 14.17 -8.60
N ARG A 223 -8.67 14.84 -8.90
CA ARG A 223 -8.68 16.28 -9.21
C ARG A 223 -8.25 17.13 -8.01
N ASP A 224 -8.42 16.61 -6.78
CA ASP A 224 -8.15 17.31 -5.52
C ASP A 224 -7.10 16.60 -4.65
N ALA A 225 -6.80 15.32 -4.92
CA ALA A 225 -5.91 14.46 -4.13
C ALA A 225 -4.78 13.84 -4.96
N PHE A 226 -3.63 13.58 -4.31
CA PHE A 226 -2.56 12.73 -4.86
C PHE A 226 -3.14 11.33 -5.23
N PRO A 227 -2.72 10.68 -6.33
CA PRO A 227 -1.62 11.04 -7.24
C PRO A 227 -2.04 11.94 -8.42
N HIS A 228 -3.25 12.49 -8.46
CA HIS A 228 -3.82 13.42 -9.43
C HIS A 228 -4.06 12.86 -10.84
N PHE A 229 -3.26 11.92 -11.32
CA PHE A 229 -3.25 11.48 -12.72
C PHE A 229 -3.77 10.05 -12.93
N SER A 230 -4.32 9.42 -11.90
CA SER A 230 -4.88 8.07 -11.91
C SER A 230 -5.95 7.92 -10.84
N GLY A 231 -6.91 7.01 -11.04
CA GLY A 231 -8.03 6.75 -10.14
C GLY A 231 -9.35 7.35 -10.61
N TYR A 232 -9.48 7.59 -11.92
CA TYR A 232 -10.74 8.09 -12.49
C TYR A 232 -11.74 6.95 -12.72
N PRO A 233 -13.07 7.22 -12.65
CA PRO A 233 -14.10 6.18 -12.76
C PRO A 233 -14.12 5.44 -14.10
N GLU A 234 -13.63 6.09 -15.17
CA GLU A 234 -13.52 5.51 -16.50
C GLU A 234 -12.32 4.57 -16.68
N GLU A 235 -11.42 4.50 -15.71
CA GLU A 235 -10.30 3.57 -15.70
C GLU A 235 -10.77 2.21 -15.20
N THR A 236 -11.22 1.34 -16.13
CA THR A 236 -11.90 0.07 -15.82
C THR A 236 -11.06 -1.18 -16.12
N GLY A 237 -9.79 -0.99 -16.48
CA GLY A 237 -8.91 -2.04 -16.99
C GLY A 237 -8.72 -1.92 -18.50
N GLN A 238 -7.84 -2.76 -19.04
CA GLN A 238 -7.51 -2.80 -20.47
C GLN A 238 -7.25 -4.24 -20.92
N ASN A 239 -7.49 -4.53 -22.21
CA ASN A 239 -7.28 -5.85 -22.81
C ASN A 239 -8.03 -6.95 -22.02
N ALA A 240 -7.33 -7.97 -21.52
CA ALA A 240 -7.93 -9.03 -20.70
C ALA A 240 -8.48 -8.52 -19.36
N GLY A 241 -7.94 -7.42 -18.82
CA GLY A 241 -8.36 -6.80 -17.57
C GLY A 241 -9.56 -5.86 -17.67
N GLU A 242 -10.16 -5.69 -18.84
CA GLU A 242 -11.35 -4.83 -18.98
C GLU A 242 -12.48 -5.27 -18.04
N GLY A 243 -12.95 -4.35 -17.18
CA GLY A 243 -13.94 -4.63 -16.16
C GLY A 243 -13.40 -5.27 -14.87
N ALA A 244 -12.08 -5.39 -14.71
CA ALA A 244 -11.43 -5.87 -13.49
C ALA A 244 -10.85 -4.77 -12.59
N THR A 245 -11.04 -3.49 -12.95
CA THR A 245 -10.66 -2.33 -12.16
C THR A 245 -11.87 -1.46 -11.87
N PHE A 246 -12.03 -1.01 -10.63
CA PHE A 246 -13.12 -0.11 -10.21
C PHE A 246 -12.60 0.98 -9.29
N ASN A 247 -12.90 2.22 -9.63
CA ASN A 247 -12.50 3.41 -8.90
C ASN A 247 -13.72 4.20 -8.40
N TRP A 248 -13.73 4.52 -7.09
CA TRP A 248 -14.71 5.39 -6.45
C TRP A 248 -14.04 6.66 -5.92
N PRO A 249 -13.74 7.62 -6.80
CA PRO A 249 -13.21 8.91 -6.36
C PRO A 249 -14.30 9.70 -5.63
N MET A 250 -13.96 10.27 -4.48
CA MET A 250 -14.89 11.01 -3.65
C MET A 250 -14.38 12.41 -3.32
N PRO A 251 -15.27 13.44 -3.32
CA PRO A 251 -14.87 14.84 -3.16
C PRO A 251 -14.44 15.16 -1.71
N PRO A 252 -13.78 16.33 -1.52
CA PRO A 252 -13.47 16.86 -0.19
C PRO A 252 -14.69 16.90 0.74
N GLY A 253 -14.46 16.55 2.02
CA GLY A 253 -15.50 16.53 3.03
C GLY A 253 -16.40 15.30 3.02
N THR A 254 -16.09 14.27 2.23
CA THR A 254 -16.83 13.00 2.23
C THR A 254 -16.90 12.40 3.62
N GLN A 255 -18.12 12.13 4.07
CA GLN A 255 -18.45 11.49 5.34
C GLN A 255 -18.68 9.99 5.18
N PHE A 256 -18.65 9.26 6.31
CA PHE A 256 -18.76 7.81 6.33
C PHE A 256 -19.96 7.27 5.54
N LYS A 257 -21.14 7.90 5.61
CA LYS A 257 -22.33 7.39 4.90
C LYS A 257 -22.05 7.20 3.40
N LYS A 258 -21.52 8.22 2.72
CA LYS A 258 -21.21 8.14 1.28
C LYS A 258 -20.08 7.14 1.01
N TRP A 259 -19.05 7.16 1.83
CA TRP A 259 -17.92 6.25 1.73
C TRP A 259 -18.37 4.79 1.92
N CYS A 260 -19.23 4.52 2.90
CA CYS A 260 -19.78 3.20 3.19
C CYS A 260 -20.69 2.69 2.06
N ASP A 261 -21.43 3.55 1.38
CA ASP A 261 -22.22 3.16 0.21
C ASP A 261 -21.29 2.64 -0.90
N CYS A 262 -20.17 3.30 -1.19
CA CYS A 262 -19.14 2.82 -2.12
C CYS A 262 -18.48 1.51 -1.66
N LEU A 263 -18.20 1.36 -0.36
CA LEU A 263 -17.68 0.10 0.20
C LEU A 263 -18.64 -1.06 -0.08
N LYS A 264 -19.93 -0.89 0.16
CA LYS A 264 -20.93 -1.93 -0.09
C LYS A 264 -21.01 -2.32 -1.56
N GLU A 265 -20.93 -1.35 -2.47
CA GLU A 265 -20.84 -1.63 -3.91
C GLU A 265 -19.58 -2.44 -4.26
N SER A 266 -18.44 -2.10 -3.66
CA SER A 266 -17.18 -2.82 -3.85
C SER A 266 -17.28 -4.26 -3.34
N LEU A 267 -17.84 -4.48 -2.16
CA LEU A 267 -18.03 -5.81 -1.58
C LEU A 267 -18.98 -6.68 -2.44
N ALA A 268 -20.06 -6.10 -2.99
CA ALA A 268 -20.93 -6.80 -3.91
C ALA A 268 -20.20 -7.23 -5.21
N LYS A 269 -19.27 -6.41 -5.71
CA LYS A 269 -18.43 -6.78 -6.87
C LYS A 269 -17.43 -7.90 -6.54
N ILE A 270 -16.85 -7.88 -5.35
CA ILE A 270 -15.95 -8.95 -4.87
C ILE A 270 -16.71 -10.28 -4.80
N ASP A 271 -17.92 -10.28 -4.24
CA ASP A 271 -18.76 -11.49 -4.15
C ASP A 271 -19.14 -12.01 -5.54
N GLN A 272 -19.57 -11.12 -6.43
CA GLN A 272 -19.89 -11.45 -7.83
C GLN A 272 -18.66 -12.01 -8.59
N PHE A 273 -17.50 -11.46 -8.36
CA PHE A 273 -16.25 -11.92 -8.97
C PHE A 273 -15.86 -13.32 -8.51
N GLY A 274 -16.27 -13.72 -7.31
CA GLY A 274 -16.00 -15.03 -6.73
C GLY A 274 -14.53 -15.18 -6.29
N ALA A 275 -13.97 -14.14 -5.67
CA ALA A 275 -12.62 -14.17 -5.13
C ALA A 275 -12.44 -15.31 -4.13
N GLY A 276 -11.37 -16.08 -4.25
CA GLY A 276 -11.00 -17.11 -3.28
C GLY A 276 -10.36 -16.52 -2.03
N VAL A 277 -9.73 -15.35 -2.15
CA VAL A 277 -9.11 -14.59 -1.06
C VAL A 277 -9.26 -13.08 -1.34
N ILE A 278 -9.32 -12.30 -0.26
CA ILE A 278 -9.33 -10.84 -0.32
C ILE A 278 -8.03 -10.32 0.28
N VAL A 279 -7.35 -9.43 -0.43
CA VAL A 279 -6.26 -8.60 0.09
C VAL A 279 -6.82 -7.21 0.34
N VAL A 280 -6.70 -6.70 1.54
CA VAL A 280 -7.14 -5.35 1.89
C VAL A 280 -5.92 -4.47 2.05
N SER A 281 -5.73 -3.50 1.13
CA SER A 281 -4.81 -2.38 1.35
C SER A 281 -5.43 -1.48 2.40
N LEU A 282 -4.97 -1.66 3.66
CA LEU A 282 -5.55 -1.05 4.84
C LEU A 282 -4.86 0.27 5.16
N GLY A 283 -5.29 1.36 4.50
CA GLY A 283 -5.04 2.71 4.93
C GLY A 283 -6.15 3.22 5.85
N VAL A 284 -5.78 3.99 6.85
CA VAL A 284 -6.74 4.64 7.78
C VAL A 284 -6.63 6.16 7.77
N ASP A 285 -6.01 6.71 6.75
CA ASP A 285 -5.90 8.13 6.46
C ASP A 285 -7.22 8.77 5.96
N THR A 286 -8.27 7.97 5.75
CA THR A 286 -9.65 8.44 5.59
C THR A 286 -10.21 9.13 6.84
N PHE A 287 -9.49 9.07 7.97
CA PHE A 287 -9.86 9.67 9.24
C PHE A 287 -9.93 11.20 9.19
N GLU A 288 -10.92 11.81 9.87
CA GLU A 288 -11.25 13.26 9.78
C GLU A 288 -10.14 14.23 10.19
N LYS A 289 -9.13 13.76 10.96
CA LYS A 289 -8.00 14.56 11.44
C LYS A 289 -6.67 14.16 10.81
N ASP A 290 -6.70 13.28 9.83
CA ASP A 290 -5.48 12.92 9.12
C ASP A 290 -4.89 14.16 8.43
N PRO A 291 -3.56 14.42 8.58
CA PRO A 291 -2.94 15.65 8.11
C PRO A 291 -2.84 15.77 6.59
N ILE A 292 -2.93 14.67 5.85
CA ILE A 292 -2.76 14.65 4.39
C ILE A 292 -3.98 14.13 3.63
N SER A 293 -5.14 14.10 4.30
CA SER A 293 -6.42 13.72 3.70
C SER A 293 -7.51 14.76 3.94
N PHE A 294 -8.64 14.60 3.28
CA PHE A 294 -9.78 15.51 3.44
C PHE A 294 -11.10 14.80 3.72
N PHE A 295 -11.10 13.47 3.93
CA PHE A 295 -12.30 12.75 4.33
C PHE A 295 -12.66 13.01 5.79
N LYS A 296 -13.85 12.61 6.21
CA LYS A 296 -14.42 12.92 7.53
C LYS A 296 -14.95 11.67 8.23
N LEU A 297 -14.25 10.54 8.08
CA LEU A 297 -14.53 9.33 8.84
C LEU A 297 -14.06 9.51 10.28
N LYS A 298 -14.80 8.91 11.22
CA LYS A 298 -14.47 8.90 12.64
C LYS A 298 -13.96 7.54 13.08
N SER A 299 -13.30 7.48 14.23
CA SER A 299 -12.72 6.23 14.74
C SER A 299 -13.75 5.10 14.91
N GLU A 300 -15.00 5.41 15.27
CA GLU A 300 -16.08 4.42 15.35
C GLU A 300 -16.52 3.85 13.99
N ASP A 301 -16.30 4.58 12.90
CA ASP A 301 -16.68 4.13 11.55
C ASP A 301 -15.80 2.95 11.10
N PHE A 302 -14.55 2.88 11.55
CA PHE A 302 -13.63 1.79 11.22
C PHE A 302 -14.10 0.42 11.77
N LEU A 303 -14.86 0.39 12.86
CA LEU A 303 -15.54 -0.83 13.32
C LEU A 303 -16.57 -1.34 12.29
N SER A 304 -17.27 -0.42 11.64
CA SER A 304 -18.24 -0.77 10.61
C SER A 304 -17.58 -1.30 9.34
N ILE A 305 -16.39 -0.79 9.00
CA ILE A 305 -15.59 -1.27 7.86
C ILE A 305 -15.20 -2.75 8.07
N GLY A 306 -14.62 -3.07 9.22
CA GLY A 306 -14.24 -4.46 9.54
C GLY A 306 -15.43 -5.43 9.51
N LYS A 307 -16.56 -5.05 10.09
CA LYS A 307 -17.78 -5.86 10.08
C LYS A 307 -18.28 -6.12 8.67
N LEU A 308 -18.34 -5.11 7.82
CA LEU A 308 -18.82 -5.26 6.44
C LEU A 308 -17.90 -6.18 5.61
N ILE A 309 -16.57 -6.08 5.79
CA ILE A 309 -15.64 -7.00 5.11
C ILE A 309 -15.85 -8.44 5.61
N ALA A 310 -16.05 -8.66 6.91
CA ALA A 310 -16.30 -9.96 7.50
C ALA A 310 -17.57 -10.65 6.96
N GLU A 311 -18.61 -9.89 6.57
CA GLU A 311 -19.85 -10.42 5.99
C GLU A 311 -19.62 -11.23 4.70
N LEU A 312 -18.52 -11.00 3.97
CA LEU A 312 -18.17 -11.79 2.78
C LEU A 312 -17.72 -13.21 3.11
N GLN A 313 -17.35 -13.49 4.35
CA GLN A 313 -16.90 -14.81 4.82
C GLN A 313 -15.80 -15.41 3.92
N ARG A 314 -14.83 -14.59 3.52
CA ARG A 314 -13.68 -14.97 2.71
C ARG A 314 -12.39 -14.82 3.52
N PRO A 315 -11.40 -15.71 3.33
CA PRO A 315 -10.07 -15.49 3.88
C PRO A 315 -9.55 -14.11 3.47
N THR A 316 -9.09 -13.31 4.44
CA THR A 316 -8.73 -11.91 4.22
C THR A 316 -7.34 -11.61 4.78
N LEU A 317 -6.46 -11.07 3.94
CA LEU A 317 -5.15 -10.55 4.32
C LEU A 317 -5.24 -9.02 4.40
N PHE A 318 -5.09 -8.47 5.59
CA PHE A 318 -4.95 -7.03 5.78
C PHE A 318 -3.48 -6.63 5.66
N VAL A 319 -3.21 -5.65 4.80
CA VAL A 319 -1.86 -5.14 4.51
C VAL A 319 -1.83 -3.66 4.88
N MET A 320 -1.01 -3.28 5.86
CA MET A 320 -0.93 -1.90 6.33
C MET A 320 -0.41 -0.96 5.24
N GLU A 321 -1.14 0.13 5.01
CA GLU A 321 -0.79 1.23 4.10
C GLU A 321 -0.71 2.57 4.85
N GLY A 322 -1.49 3.59 4.46
CA GLY A 322 -1.48 4.94 5.02
C GLY A 322 -2.17 5.09 6.37
N GLY A 323 -2.14 6.31 6.86
CA GLY A 323 -2.65 6.75 8.15
C GLY A 323 -1.57 7.48 8.96
N TYR A 324 -1.80 8.79 9.25
CA TYR A 324 -0.75 9.68 9.71
C TYR A 324 -1.16 10.50 10.95
N ASP A 325 -2.40 10.39 11.42
CA ASP A 325 -2.76 10.91 12.76
C ASP A 325 -2.24 9.97 13.84
N ILE A 326 -1.14 10.36 14.49
CA ILE A 326 -0.43 9.53 15.48
C ILE A 326 -1.27 9.19 16.73
N ASN A 327 -2.33 9.94 17.02
CA ASN A 327 -3.17 9.70 18.19
C ASN A 327 -4.23 8.62 17.92
N GLU A 328 -4.76 8.57 16.71
CA GLU A 328 -5.88 7.70 16.36
C GLU A 328 -5.46 6.53 15.43
N LEU A 329 -4.27 6.58 14.83
CA LEU A 329 -3.78 5.56 13.88
C LEU A 329 -3.95 4.12 14.41
N GLY A 330 -3.41 3.85 15.60
CA GLY A 330 -3.50 2.51 16.20
C GLY A 330 -4.94 2.11 16.52
N ILE A 331 -5.76 3.06 16.98
CA ILE A 331 -7.18 2.84 17.28
C ILE A 331 -7.94 2.47 16.00
N ASN A 332 -7.75 3.25 14.93
CA ASN A 332 -8.47 3.07 13.67
C ASN A 332 -8.12 1.73 13.01
N VAL A 333 -6.83 1.37 12.97
CA VAL A 333 -6.38 0.08 12.45
C VAL A 333 -6.99 -1.07 13.26
N VAL A 334 -6.83 -1.06 14.59
CA VAL A 334 -7.33 -2.14 15.45
C VAL A 334 -8.85 -2.22 15.43
N ASN A 335 -9.58 -1.11 15.30
CA ASN A 335 -11.03 -1.11 15.14
C ASN A 335 -11.47 -1.93 13.91
N VAL A 336 -10.79 -1.79 12.76
CA VAL A 336 -11.09 -2.62 11.57
C VAL A 336 -10.82 -4.10 11.87
N LEU A 337 -9.63 -4.40 12.38
CA LEU A 337 -9.18 -5.78 12.58
C LEU A 337 -10.02 -6.50 13.64
N GLN A 338 -10.31 -5.85 14.77
CA GLN A 338 -11.11 -6.41 15.85
C GLN A 338 -12.56 -6.68 15.41
N ALA A 339 -13.12 -5.75 14.66
CA ALA A 339 -14.50 -5.88 14.16
C ALA A 339 -14.64 -6.91 13.03
N PHE A 340 -13.56 -7.25 12.34
CA PHE A 340 -13.50 -8.35 11.37
C PHE A 340 -13.38 -9.70 12.06
N ASP A 341 -12.56 -9.78 13.11
CA ASP A 341 -12.27 -11.04 13.83
C ASP A 341 -13.43 -11.50 14.73
N GLY A 342 -14.37 -10.60 15.07
CA GLY A 342 -15.61 -10.86 15.85
C GLY A 342 -15.45 -10.52 17.29
#